data_b6fc180a9a28e04ee2ba79aa91236200
#
_entry.id   b6fc180a9a28e04ee2ba79aa91236200
#
_cell.length_a   1.000
_cell.length_b   1.000
_cell.length_c   1.000
_cell.angle_alpha   90.00
_cell.angle_beta   90.00
_cell.angle_gamma   90.00
#
_symmetry.space_group_name_H-M   'P 1'
#
loop_
_entity.id
_entity.type
_entity.pdbx_description
1 polymer ?
#
loop_
_entity_poly.entity_id
_entity_poly.type
_entity_poly.pdbx_seq_one_letter_code
_entity_poly.pdbx_strand_id
1 'polypeptide(L)'
;MKKLFLLFAAVFLAFFAAPCLAEVSAVPALVSDADPAGTNLRSAPSGKVLAVLPFSSGPRIVRVLESKKGWFRVQPFPIEEDEIEGASTVPAGGWMHGSVLALCVCASEDGDPWLYAAPRWNADSDIKVPEGTPLRPLERKGEWLKVRTSQNGKSVERWVNEQQVTPSPNDLIECQARIVKSWKK
;
A
#
# COMPACT_ATOMS: atom_id res chain seq x y z
N MET A 1 -68.18 3.73 -38.07
CA MET A 1 -67.55 3.10 -36.88
C MET A 1 -66.05 3.05 -37.11
N LYS A 2 -65.29 4.02 -36.56
CA LYS A 2 -63.82 4.13 -36.70
C LYS A 2 -63.18 3.50 -35.47
N LYS A 3 -62.41 2.43 -35.64
CA LYS A 3 -61.63 1.79 -34.57
C LYS A 3 -60.34 2.58 -34.38
N LEU A 4 -60.20 3.15 -33.20
CA LEU A 4 -59.00 3.88 -32.72
C LEU A 4 -58.03 2.81 -32.19
N PHE A 5 -56.86 2.66 -32.84
CA PHE A 5 -55.75 1.82 -32.35
C PHE A 5 -54.87 2.69 -31.45
N LEU A 6 -54.89 2.39 -30.15
CA LEU A 6 -53.94 2.95 -29.20
C LEU A 6 -52.63 2.14 -29.23
N LEU A 7 -51.55 2.75 -29.75
CA LEU A 7 -50.19 2.22 -29.69
C LEU A 7 -49.62 2.60 -28.29
N PHE A 8 -49.44 1.60 -27.42
CA PHE A 8 -48.68 1.75 -26.21
C PHE A 8 -47.18 1.61 -26.56
N ALA A 9 -46.46 2.71 -26.60
CA ALA A 9 -45.00 2.74 -26.67
C ALA A 9 -44.45 2.49 -25.26
N ALA A 10 -43.99 1.26 -24.99
CA ALA A 10 -43.24 0.92 -23.77
C ALA A 10 -41.81 1.47 -23.89
N VAL A 11 -41.53 2.56 -23.23
CA VAL A 11 -40.17 3.09 -23.09
C VAL A 11 -39.43 2.23 -22.05
N PHE A 12 -38.56 1.33 -22.54
CA PHE A 12 -37.61 0.60 -21.70
C PHE A 12 -36.50 1.55 -21.30
N LEU A 13 -36.61 2.13 -20.09
CA LEU A 13 -35.47 2.80 -19.44
C LEU A 13 -34.50 1.71 -18.98
N ALA A 14 -33.48 1.46 -19.81
CA ALA A 14 -32.33 0.69 -19.39
C ALA A 14 -31.52 1.53 -18.40
N PHE A 15 -31.70 1.26 -17.11
CA PHE A 15 -30.79 1.75 -16.08
C PHE A 15 -29.44 1.09 -16.30
N PHE A 16 -28.53 1.79 -16.96
CA PHE A 16 -27.10 1.45 -16.91
C PHE A 16 -26.63 1.75 -15.48
N ALA A 17 -26.63 0.74 -14.63
CA ALA A 17 -25.89 0.78 -13.39
C ALA A 17 -24.42 0.92 -13.76
N ALA A 18 -23.88 2.13 -13.71
CA ALA A 18 -22.45 2.36 -13.80
C ALA A 18 -21.80 1.54 -12.67
N PRO A 19 -20.80 0.69 -12.96
CA PRO A 19 -20.08 -0.01 -11.92
C PRO A 19 -19.48 1.07 -11.00
N CYS A 20 -19.90 1.08 -9.75
CA CYS A 20 -19.23 1.84 -8.71
C CYS A 20 -17.82 1.25 -8.61
N LEU A 21 -16.85 1.88 -9.28
CA LEU A 21 -15.45 1.55 -9.11
C LEU A 21 -15.14 1.93 -7.66
N ALA A 22 -15.12 0.94 -6.78
CA ALA A 22 -14.63 1.14 -5.42
C ALA A 22 -13.24 1.77 -5.55
N GLU A 23 -13.09 2.98 -5.04
CA GLU A 23 -11.82 3.67 -5.01
C GLU A 23 -10.86 2.80 -4.21
N VAL A 24 -9.81 2.32 -4.87
CA VAL A 24 -8.80 1.50 -4.19
C VAL A 24 -8.08 2.42 -3.22
N SER A 25 -8.29 2.21 -1.95
CA SER A 25 -7.60 2.93 -0.90
C SER A 25 -6.09 2.85 -1.14
N ALA A 26 -5.40 3.97 -0.95
CA ALA A 26 -3.97 4.07 -1.18
C ALA A 26 -3.23 4.01 0.16
N VAL A 27 -2.35 3.03 0.32
CA VAL A 27 -1.60 2.83 1.56
C VAL A 27 -0.22 3.48 1.44
N PRO A 28 0.17 4.39 2.34
CA PRO A 28 1.50 4.97 2.36
C PRO A 28 2.57 3.90 2.63
N ALA A 29 3.70 4.01 1.95
CA ALA A 29 4.84 3.15 2.14
C ALA A 29 6.15 3.92 1.94
N LEU A 30 7.19 3.53 2.67
CA LEU A 30 8.55 4.01 2.47
C LEU A 30 9.25 3.20 1.39
N VAL A 31 9.99 3.88 0.52
CA VAL A 31 11.01 3.23 -0.31
C VAL A 31 12.24 3.02 0.54
N SER A 32 12.58 1.76 0.78
CA SER A 32 13.55 1.33 1.78
C SER A 32 14.67 0.50 1.16
N ASP A 33 15.11 0.89 -0.03
CA ASP A 33 16.23 0.28 -0.73
C ASP A 33 17.56 0.90 -0.25
N ALA A 34 18.51 0.03 0.10
CA ALA A 34 19.85 0.44 0.50
C ALA A 34 20.86 0.35 -0.66
N ASP A 35 20.42 0.02 -1.88
CA ASP A 35 21.29 -0.08 -3.05
C ASP A 35 21.78 1.31 -3.46
N PRO A 36 23.11 1.58 -3.44
CA PRO A 36 23.65 2.85 -3.89
C PRO A 36 23.39 3.13 -5.38
N ALA A 37 23.11 2.09 -6.19
CA ALA A 37 22.71 2.23 -7.58
C ALA A 37 21.29 2.80 -7.72
N GLY A 38 20.52 2.82 -6.63
CA GLY A 38 19.16 3.34 -6.57
C GLY A 38 18.08 2.33 -6.89
N THR A 39 16.85 2.73 -6.65
CA THR A 39 15.66 1.90 -6.77
C THR A 39 15.00 2.08 -8.13
N ASN A 40 14.70 0.97 -8.79
CA ASN A 40 14.01 1.00 -10.08
C ASN A 40 12.50 1.18 -9.95
N LEU A 41 11.96 2.21 -10.59
CA LEU A 41 10.54 2.36 -10.90
C LEU A 41 10.30 1.79 -12.31
N ARG A 42 9.32 0.87 -12.46
CA ARG A 42 9.09 0.13 -13.71
C ARG A 42 7.69 0.34 -14.28
N SER A 43 7.54 0.13 -15.59
CA SER A 43 6.24 0.25 -16.29
C SER A 43 5.25 -0.88 -15.97
N ALA A 44 5.76 -2.04 -15.54
CA ALA A 44 5.00 -3.24 -15.17
C ALA A 44 5.87 -4.11 -14.25
N PRO A 45 5.31 -5.14 -13.58
CA PRO A 45 6.09 -6.18 -12.92
C PRO A 45 7.18 -6.74 -13.83
N SER A 46 8.44 -6.63 -13.42
CA SER A 46 9.63 -6.98 -14.21
C SER A 46 9.76 -6.25 -15.57
N GLY A 47 8.96 -5.19 -15.78
CA GLY A 47 8.94 -4.43 -17.04
C GLY A 47 10.11 -3.45 -17.20
N LYS A 48 10.01 -2.61 -18.25
CA LYS A 48 11.00 -1.58 -18.55
C LYS A 48 11.16 -0.61 -17.37
N VAL A 49 12.39 -0.21 -17.07
CA VAL A 49 12.70 0.84 -16.09
C VAL A 49 12.23 2.17 -16.65
N LEU A 50 11.37 2.86 -15.93
CA LEU A 50 10.88 4.21 -16.20
C LEU A 50 11.79 5.26 -15.60
N ALA A 51 12.27 5.01 -14.37
CA ALA A 51 13.18 5.87 -13.65
C ALA A 51 14.04 5.04 -12.69
N VAL A 52 15.23 5.52 -12.43
CA VAL A 52 16.07 5.06 -11.31
C VAL A 52 16.01 6.16 -10.27
N LEU A 53 15.49 5.80 -9.10
CA LEU A 53 15.39 6.71 -7.97
C LEU A 53 16.72 6.67 -7.22
N PRO A 54 17.48 7.76 -7.16
CA PRO A 54 18.77 7.75 -6.49
C PRO A 54 18.59 7.45 -5.01
N PHE A 55 19.63 6.88 -4.40
CA PHE A 55 19.65 6.74 -2.95
C PHE A 55 19.46 8.11 -2.30
N SER A 56 18.58 8.19 -1.31
CA SER A 56 18.28 9.42 -0.55
C SER A 56 18.48 9.14 0.92
N SER A 57 19.07 10.10 1.63
CA SER A 57 19.18 10.07 3.09
C SER A 57 17.84 10.40 3.77
N GLY A 58 16.95 11.10 3.06
CA GLY A 58 15.60 11.43 3.54
C GLY A 58 14.56 10.36 3.17
N PRO A 59 13.38 10.40 3.79
CA PRO A 59 12.30 9.47 3.51
C PRO A 59 11.77 9.68 2.09
N ARG A 60 11.60 8.58 1.36
CA ARG A 60 10.87 8.58 0.09
C ARG A 60 9.58 7.83 0.26
N ILE A 61 8.47 8.55 0.13
CA ILE A 61 7.12 8.05 0.41
C ILE A 61 6.38 7.83 -0.91
N VAL A 62 5.65 6.74 -1.00
CA VAL A 62 4.81 6.39 -2.14
C VAL A 62 3.44 5.92 -1.66
N ARG A 63 2.45 5.97 -2.53
CA ARG A 63 1.15 5.31 -2.34
C ARG A 63 1.15 3.95 -2.99
N VAL A 64 0.83 2.91 -2.23
CA VAL A 64 0.65 1.54 -2.72
C VAL A 64 -0.82 1.31 -3.03
N LEU A 65 -1.15 0.90 -4.26
CA LEU A 65 -2.52 0.71 -4.74
C LEU A 65 -2.91 -0.76 -4.83
N GLU A 66 -2.13 -1.55 -5.55
CA GLU A 66 -2.41 -2.95 -5.83
C GLU A 66 -1.13 -3.77 -5.91
N SER A 67 -1.26 -5.09 -5.89
CA SER A 67 -0.10 -5.98 -6.03
C SER A 67 -0.30 -7.03 -7.12
N LYS A 68 0.81 -7.47 -7.73
CA LYS A 68 0.87 -8.57 -8.67
C LYS A 68 2.18 -9.32 -8.55
N LYS A 69 2.14 -10.55 -8.04
CA LYS A 69 3.33 -11.43 -7.90
C LYS A 69 4.51 -10.76 -7.17
N GLY A 70 4.25 -10.14 -6.01
CA GLY A 70 5.27 -9.45 -5.20
C GLY A 70 5.67 -8.06 -5.70
N TRP A 71 5.11 -7.59 -6.81
CA TRP A 71 5.25 -6.23 -7.29
C TRP A 71 4.04 -5.40 -6.87
N PHE A 72 4.27 -4.13 -6.57
CA PHE A 72 3.25 -3.18 -6.15
C PHE A 72 3.16 -2.03 -7.11
N ARG A 73 1.94 -1.68 -7.52
CA ARG A 73 1.69 -0.45 -8.26
C ARG A 73 1.75 0.70 -7.26
N VAL A 74 2.62 1.64 -7.55
CA VAL A 74 2.84 2.82 -6.71
C VAL A 74 2.50 4.09 -7.46
N GLN A 75 2.12 5.11 -6.69
CA GLN A 75 1.90 6.48 -7.17
C GLN A 75 2.67 7.46 -6.29
N PRO A 76 2.90 8.69 -6.79
CA PRO A 76 3.43 9.77 -5.97
C PRO A 76 2.57 9.95 -4.71
N PHE A 77 3.23 10.17 -3.59
CA PHE A 77 2.57 10.63 -2.38
C PHE A 77 2.53 12.16 -2.43
N PRO A 78 1.39 12.82 -2.17
CA PRO A 78 1.35 14.26 -2.05
C PRO A 78 2.09 14.64 -0.76
N ILE A 79 3.20 15.34 -0.92
CA ILE A 79 3.99 15.89 0.18
C ILE A 79 3.84 17.40 0.05
N GLU A 80 3.30 18.05 1.06
CA GLU A 80 3.33 19.51 1.17
C GLU A 80 4.75 19.93 1.59
N GLU A 81 5.25 21.02 1.02
CA GLU A 81 6.67 21.40 1.13
C GLU A 81 7.14 21.59 2.59
N ASP A 82 6.20 21.87 3.51
CA ASP A 82 6.48 22.12 4.92
C ASP A 82 6.22 20.90 5.84
N GLU A 83 5.68 19.80 5.30
CA GLU A 83 5.26 18.67 6.15
C GLU A 83 6.42 17.82 6.66
N ILE A 84 7.44 17.62 5.83
CA ILE A 84 8.55 16.72 6.19
C ILE A 84 9.85 17.20 5.57
N GLU A 85 10.79 17.64 6.39
CA GLU A 85 12.11 18.06 5.94
C GLU A 85 12.85 16.91 5.22
N GLY A 86 13.28 17.16 4.00
CA GLY A 86 14.05 16.21 3.18
C GLY A 86 13.25 15.04 2.63
N ALA A 87 11.93 15.00 2.81
CA ALA A 87 11.09 13.96 2.20
C ALA A 87 11.01 14.12 0.68
N SER A 88 10.83 13.01 0.00
CA SER A 88 10.65 12.96 -1.44
C SER A 88 9.63 11.89 -1.84
N THR A 89 9.14 11.98 -3.07
CA THR A 89 8.26 10.98 -3.65
C THR A 89 8.78 10.50 -5.01
N VAL A 90 8.04 9.63 -5.69
CA VAL A 90 8.37 9.20 -7.06
C VAL A 90 7.87 10.22 -8.09
N PRO A 91 8.53 10.37 -9.24
CA PRO A 91 8.15 11.38 -10.23
C PRO A 91 6.84 11.05 -10.95
N ALA A 92 6.46 9.77 -11.01
CA ALA A 92 5.26 9.27 -11.68
C ALA A 92 4.80 7.94 -11.10
N GLY A 93 3.61 7.47 -11.49
CA GLY A 93 3.15 6.13 -11.17
C GLY A 93 3.95 5.04 -11.88
N GLY A 94 4.06 3.89 -11.24
CA GLY A 94 4.77 2.73 -11.78
C GLY A 94 4.70 1.52 -10.87
N TRP A 95 5.65 0.59 -11.05
CA TRP A 95 5.73 -0.65 -10.28
C TRP A 95 7.08 -0.75 -9.56
N MET A 96 7.01 -1.14 -8.30
CA MET A 96 8.17 -1.43 -7.46
C MET A 96 8.02 -2.82 -6.83
N HIS A 97 9.12 -3.53 -6.63
CA HIS A 97 9.08 -4.81 -5.95
C HIS A 97 8.90 -4.61 -4.44
N GLY A 98 8.12 -5.46 -3.78
CA GLY A 98 7.86 -5.34 -2.33
C GLY A 98 9.11 -5.41 -1.46
N SER A 99 10.23 -5.97 -1.97
CA SER A 99 11.50 -6.00 -1.25
C SER A 99 12.12 -4.62 -1.01
N VAL A 100 11.74 -3.62 -1.79
CA VAL A 100 12.23 -2.23 -1.64
C VAL A 100 11.19 -1.31 -1.00
N LEU A 101 10.09 -1.87 -0.50
CA LEU A 101 9.03 -1.14 0.18
C LEU A 101 8.96 -1.54 1.65
N ALA A 102 8.57 -0.61 2.50
CA ALA A 102 8.22 -0.84 3.89
C ALA A 102 6.93 -0.12 4.25
N LEU A 103 6.04 -0.83 4.91
CA LEU A 103 4.88 -0.28 5.59
C LEU A 103 5.24 -0.10 7.07
N CYS A 104 4.54 0.80 7.73
CA CYS A 104 4.70 1.01 9.16
C CYS A 104 3.37 0.79 9.88
N VAL A 105 3.45 0.14 11.01
CA VAL A 105 2.28 -0.11 11.86
C VAL A 105 1.99 1.13 12.69
N CYS A 106 0.72 1.50 12.79
CA CYS A 106 0.24 2.49 13.76
C CYS A 106 -0.47 1.79 14.92
N ALA A 107 -0.31 2.33 16.13
CA ALA A 107 -1.15 1.94 17.24
C ALA A 107 -2.59 2.42 17.00
N SER A 108 -3.56 1.67 17.51
CA SER A 108 -4.94 2.09 17.63
C SER A 108 -5.27 2.40 19.09
N GLU A 109 -6.48 2.91 19.36
CA GLU A 109 -6.96 3.10 20.73
C GLU A 109 -6.93 1.79 21.53
N ASP A 110 -7.04 0.64 20.86
CA ASP A 110 -6.98 -0.70 21.46
C ASP A 110 -5.52 -1.19 21.68
N GLY A 111 -4.53 -0.35 21.38
CA GLY A 111 -3.10 -0.63 21.54
C GLY A 111 -2.44 -1.19 20.28
N ASP A 112 -1.32 -1.93 20.47
CA ASP A 112 -0.55 -2.50 19.38
C ASP A 112 -1.39 -3.43 18.49
N PRO A 113 -1.30 -3.31 17.16
CA PRO A 113 -2.11 -4.10 16.24
C PRO A 113 -1.71 -5.56 16.18
N TRP A 114 -2.70 -6.38 15.83
CA TRP A 114 -2.53 -7.80 15.58
C TRP A 114 -2.27 -8.08 14.10
N LEU A 115 -1.42 -9.07 13.85
CA LEU A 115 -1.27 -9.67 12.54
C LEU A 115 -2.09 -10.96 12.46
N TYR A 116 -2.73 -11.21 11.32
CA TYR A 116 -3.74 -12.25 11.12
C TYR A 116 -3.22 -13.38 10.23
N ALA A 117 -3.70 -14.60 10.46
CA ALA A 117 -3.37 -15.76 9.63
C ALA A 117 -4.01 -15.70 8.23
N ALA A 118 -5.12 -14.96 8.08
CA ALA A 118 -5.84 -14.77 6.82
C ALA A 118 -6.38 -13.34 6.70
N PRO A 119 -6.71 -12.85 5.49
CA PRO A 119 -7.17 -11.49 5.24
C PRO A 119 -8.65 -11.29 5.66
N ARG A 120 -8.92 -11.37 6.95
CA ARG A 120 -10.23 -11.16 7.57
C ARG A 120 -10.10 -10.95 9.06
N TRP A 121 -10.97 -10.14 9.65
CA TRP A 121 -10.94 -9.77 11.08
C TRP A 121 -11.17 -10.93 12.05
N ASN A 122 -11.90 -11.96 11.65
CA ASN A 122 -12.16 -13.16 12.47
C ASN A 122 -11.16 -14.30 12.23
N ALA A 123 -10.04 -14.04 11.56
CA ALA A 123 -8.96 -15.01 11.45
C ALA A 123 -8.15 -15.05 12.76
N ASP A 124 -7.46 -16.16 12.97
CA ASP A 124 -6.54 -16.28 14.09
C ASP A 124 -5.50 -15.14 14.05
N SER A 125 -5.29 -14.51 15.19
CA SER A 125 -4.31 -13.45 15.38
C SER A 125 -3.39 -13.84 16.54
N ASP A 126 -2.19 -14.27 16.22
CA ASP A 126 -1.22 -14.82 17.17
C ASP A 126 0.00 -13.91 17.36
N ILE A 127 0.10 -12.86 16.57
CA ILE A 127 1.24 -11.96 16.56
C ILE A 127 0.76 -10.53 16.79
N LYS A 128 1.18 -9.96 17.90
CA LYS A 128 1.03 -8.54 18.19
C LYS A 128 2.35 -7.82 17.86
N VAL A 129 2.29 -6.71 17.15
CA VAL A 129 3.48 -5.95 16.76
C VAL A 129 3.44 -4.54 17.33
N PRO A 130 4.52 -4.07 17.94
CA PRO A 130 4.60 -2.72 18.46
C PRO A 130 4.41 -1.67 17.36
N GLU A 131 3.87 -0.52 17.73
CA GLU A 131 3.82 0.65 16.87
C GLU A 131 5.18 0.98 16.25
N GLY A 132 5.15 1.47 15.03
CA GLY A 132 6.36 1.77 14.24
C GLY A 132 7.16 0.53 13.82
N THR A 133 6.59 -0.68 13.95
CA THR A 133 7.23 -1.89 13.43
C THR A 133 7.20 -1.86 11.89
N PRO A 134 8.38 -1.97 11.22
CA PRO A 134 8.42 -2.02 9.78
C PRO A 134 7.96 -3.38 9.28
N LEU A 135 7.05 -3.37 8.31
CA LEU A 135 6.49 -4.54 7.66
C LEU A 135 6.87 -4.53 6.17
N ARG A 136 7.40 -5.62 5.66
CA ARG A 136 7.69 -5.78 4.24
C ARG A 136 6.46 -6.30 3.51
N PRO A 137 5.87 -5.56 2.56
CA PRO A 137 4.69 -6.02 1.84
C PRO A 137 5.05 -7.13 0.84
N LEU A 138 4.19 -8.14 0.76
CA LEU A 138 4.31 -9.30 -0.14
C LEU A 138 3.17 -9.38 -1.13
N GLU A 139 1.95 -9.03 -0.70
CA GLU A 139 0.71 -9.12 -1.48
C GLU A 139 -0.31 -8.13 -0.93
N ARG A 140 -1.21 -7.64 -1.80
CA ARG A 140 -2.39 -6.88 -1.39
C ARG A 140 -3.65 -7.56 -1.90
N LYS A 141 -4.66 -7.68 -1.04
CA LYS A 141 -5.98 -8.23 -1.36
C LYS A 141 -7.06 -7.34 -0.74
N GLY A 142 -7.60 -6.42 -1.54
CA GLY A 142 -8.51 -5.38 -1.05
C GLY A 142 -7.82 -4.52 0.01
N GLU A 143 -8.42 -4.41 1.18
CA GLU A 143 -7.92 -3.66 2.33
C GLU A 143 -6.82 -4.41 3.14
N TRP A 144 -6.49 -5.62 2.74
CA TRP A 144 -5.53 -6.45 3.45
C TRP A 144 -4.20 -6.52 2.75
N LEU A 145 -3.12 -6.44 3.52
CA LEU A 145 -1.75 -6.57 3.06
C LEU A 145 -1.11 -7.81 3.71
N LYS A 146 -0.64 -8.75 2.90
CA LYS A 146 0.24 -9.80 3.36
C LYS A 146 1.62 -9.20 3.55
N VAL A 147 2.18 -9.39 4.73
CA VAL A 147 3.44 -8.76 5.11
C VAL A 147 4.39 -9.78 5.71
N ARG A 148 5.68 -9.46 5.64
CA ARG A 148 6.74 -10.18 6.34
C ARG A 148 7.34 -9.26 7.39
N THR A 149 7.53 -9.82 8.60
CA THR A 149 8.24 -9.16 9.70
C THR A 149 9.11 -10.16 10.44
N SER A 150 9.86 -9.70 11.43
CA SER A 150 10.67 -10.56 12.30
C SER A 150 10.03 -10.63 13.67
N GLN A 151 9.79 -11.83 14.18
CA GLN A 151 9.34 -12.08 15.54
C GLN A 151 10.31 -13.06 16.22
N ASN A 152 10.89 -12.65 17.35
CA ASN A 152 11.86 -13.46 18.09
C ASN A 152 13.01 -13.99 17.20
N GLY A 153 13.50 -13.16 16.27
CA GLY A 153 14.56 -13.50 15.33
C GLY A 153 14.13 -14.41 14.18
N LYS A 154 12.85 -14.79 14.09
CA LYS A 154 12.30 -15.61 12.99
C LYS A 154 11.48 -14.76 12.04
N SER A 155 11.64 -14.99 10.74
CA SER A 155 10.80 -14.37 9.71
C SER A 155 9.42 -15.00 9.72
N VAL A 156 8.38 -14.18 9.80
CA VAL A 156 6.98 -14.61 9.79
C VAL A 156 6.20 -13.85 8.74
N GLU A 157 5.21 -14.51 8.13
CA GLU A 157 4.31 -13.91 7.15
C GLU A 157 2.88 -13.93 7.68
N ARG A 158 2.23 -12.78 7.71
CA ARG A 158 0.87 -12.58 8.22
C ARG A 158 0.16 -11.51 7.41
N TRP A 159 -1.10 -11.31 7.70
CA TRP A 159 -1.94 -10.28 7.12
C TRP A 159 -2.16 -9.14 8.11
N VAL A 160 -2.13 -7.91 7.62
CA VAL A 160 -2.48 -6.69 8.34
C VAL A 160 -3.56 -5.96 7.55
N ASN A 161 -4.54 -5.37 8.24
CA ASN A 161 -5.51 -4.51 7.57
C ASN A 161 -4.88 -3.12 7.34
N GLU A 162 -5.23 -2.44 6.26
CA GLU A 162 -4.69 -1.13 5.93
C GLU A 162 -4.97 -0.07 7.01
N GLN A 163 -6.06 -0.20 7.78
CA GLN A 163 -6.37 0.67 8.91
C GLN A 163 -5.34 0.58 10.05
N GLN A 164 -4.55 -0.48 10.09
CA GLN A 164 -3.47 -0.69 11.06
C GLN A 164 -2.10 -0.25 10.53
N VAL A 165 -2.06 0.26 9.31
CA VAL A 165 -0.86 0.83 8.70
C VAL A 165 -0.96 2.34 8.79
N THR A 166 0.12 3.01 9.23
CA THR A 166 0.07 4.44 9.46
C THR A 166 -0.30 5.23 8.20
N PRO A 167 -1.29 6.10 8.27
CA PRO A 167 -1.62 7.02 7.19
C PRO A 167 -0.75 8.28 7.22
N SER A 168 -0.09 8.57 8.36
CA SER A 168 0.65 9.80 8.58
C SER A 168 2.07 9.72 8.02
N PRO A 169 2.48 10.70 7.21
CA PRO A 169 3.87 10.82 6.76
C PRO A 169 4.87 10.99 7.91
N ASN A 170 4.48 11.69 8.98
CA ASN A 170 5.35 11.92 10.12
C ASN A 170 5.71 10.64 10.87
N ASP A 171 4.74 9.75 11.07
CA ASP A 171 4.97 8.46 11.71
C ASP A 171 5.86 7.55 10.84
N LEU A 172 5.82 7.73 9.51
CA LEU A 172 6.71 7.02 8.60
C LEU A 172 8.19 7.40 8.80
N ILE A 173 8.50 8.62 9.25
CA ILE A 173 9.88 9.05 9.52
C ILE A 173 10.45 8.28 10.71
N GLU A 174 9.70 8.15 11.78
CA GLU A 174 10.13 7.40 12.97
C GLU A 174 10.37 5.92 12.60
N CYS A 175 9.51 5.39 11.75
CA CYS A 175 9.66 4.05 11.23
C CYS A 175 10.91 3.89 10.36
N GLN A 176 11.29 4.89 9.56
CA GLN A 176 12.51 4.84 8.74
C GLN A 176 13.76 4.58 9.58
N ALA A 177 13.89 5.23 10.74
CA ALA A 177 15.03 5.02 11.64
C ALA A 177 15.12 3.56 12.13
N ARG A 178 13.98 2.88 12.29
CA ARG A 178 13.91 1.47 12.67
C ARG A 178 14.22 0.56 11.50
N ILE A 179 13.78 0.90 10.27
CA ILE A 179 14.06 0.15 9.04
C ILE A 179 15.57 0.06 8.81
N VAL A 180 16.27 1.18 8.85
CA VAL A 180 17.71 1.22 8.63
C VAL A 180 18.47 0.35 9.63
N LYS A 181 17.99 0.22 10.86
CA LYS A 181 18.59 -0.65 11.88
C LYS A 181 18.25 -2.14 11.67
N SER A 182 17.05 -2.46 11.24
CA SER A 182 16.56 -3.85 11.14
C SER A 182 17.07 -4.60 9.90
N TRP A 183 17.44 -3.88 8.85
CA TRP A 183 17.83 -4.48 7.56
C TRP A 183 19.34 -4.50 7.29
N LYS A 184 20.12 -3.92 8.21
CA LYS A 184 21.60 -4.04 8.22
C LYS A 184 22.10 -5.34 8.85
N LYS A 185 21.22 -6.22 9.25
CA LYS A 185 21.52 -7.57 9.74
C LYS A 185 21.12 -8.58 8.65
#